data_8d1926d0e8ceca427c7e9a61e12d3797
#
_entry.id   8d1926d0e8ceca427c7e9a61e12d3797
#
_cell.length_a   1.000
_cell.length_b   1.000
_cell.length_c   1.000
_cell.angle_alpha   90.00
_cell.angle_beta   90.00
_cell.angle_gamma   90.00
#
_symmetry.space_group_name_H-M   'P 1'
#
loop_
_entity.id
_entity.type
_entity.pdbx_description
1 polymer ?
#
loop_
_entity_poly.entity_id
_entity_poly.type
_entity_poly.pdbx_seq_one_letter_code
_entity_poly.pdbx_strand_id
1 'polypeptide(L)'
;MASQFNPHQPHPMMARAEALANAGRAEEAMLLIRQLAAQGQPDALFVLARNLWSGGAIASDPVAARVQFDLAAKAGHGPARILSTNLLASGIAGPRDWPAAIARMAGEVAIDPRRKLQIELLKKMALTASGDPEVCRKPERLAEAPDALRYPGFATAAECAYLLDVGGKNYRPAQINDGRGGTRLDPIRNSDEFTIQWLLEDPVVHAINRRIAAVAQSDADCGEALQLLRYRPGQQYRSHFDFNPQLDNQRVLTALIYLNHDYKGGETNFVKTTLKFKARKGDLLLFRNTLPDGAVDPASEHCGMPVVSGTKYIASRWIRERRFVP
;
A
#
# COMPACT_ATOMS: atom_id res chain seq x y z
N MET A 1 15.69 45.54 -8.02
CA MET A 1 16.35 44.41 -8.72
C MET A 1 15.71 43.13 -8.26
N ALA A 2 14.81 42.57 -9.05
CA ALA A 2 14.19 41.30 -8.74
C ALA A 2 15.22 40.20 -9.01
N SER A 3 15.62 39.47 -7.96
CA SER A 3 16.46 38.28 -8.04
C SER A 3 15.75 37.25 -8.93
N GLN A 4 16.36 36.90 -10.08
CA GLN A 4 15.89 35.80 -10.93
C GLN A 4 16.02 34.52 -10.15
N PHE A 5 14.89 34.01 -9.62
CA PHE A 5 14.80 32.71 -8.99
C PHE A 5 15.03 31.64 -10.08
N ASN A 6 16.17 30.94 -10.02
CA ASN A 6 16.38 29.73 -10.80
C ASN A 6 15.69 28.57 -10.10
N PRO A 7 14.61 27.97 -10.65
CA PRO A 7 13.84 26.93 -10.00
C PRO A 7 14.57 25.60 -9.78
N HIS A 8 15.83 25.48 -10.23
CA HIS A 8 16.63 24.25 -10.12
C HIS A 8 17.81 24.36 -9.12
N GLN A 9 18.00 25.49 -8.45
CA GLN A 9 18.98 25.55 -7.35
C GLN A 9 18.27 25.45 -6.00
N PRO A 10 18.66 24.49 -5.14
CA PRO A 10 18.11 24.39 -3.78
C PRO A 10 18.39 25.71 -3.05
N HIS A 11 17.38 26.20 -2.32
CA HIS A 11 17.50 27.39 -1.54
C HIS A 11 18.69 27.29 -0.56
N PRO A 12 19.60 28.24 -0.45
CA PRO A 12 20.82 28.12 0.38
C PRO A 12 20.54 27.70 1.84
N MET A 13 19.41 28.14 2.40
CA MET A 13 18.98 27.78 3.73
C MET A 13 18.49 26.35 3.84
N MET A 14 18.04 25.71 2.75
CA MET A 14 17.73 24.27 2.75
C MET A 14 19.03 23.44 2.90
N ALA A 15 20.10 23.81 2.21
CA ALA A 15 21.42 23.17 2.39
C ALA A 15 21.91 23.32 3.85
N ARG A 16 21.67 24.47 4.49
CA ARG A 16 21.97 24.66 5.93
C ARG A 16 21.13 23.75 6.83
N ALA A 17 19.83 23.61 6.55
CA ALA A 17 18.95 22.70 7.29
C ALA A 17 19.43 21.25 7.16
N GLU A 18 19.82 20.81 5.97
CA GLU A 18 20.39 19.50 5.73
C GLU A 18 21.70 19.29 6.48
N ALA A 19 22.61 20.27 6.47
CA ALA A 19 23.85 20.22 7.23
C ALA A 19 23.61 20.10 8.73
N LEU A 20 22.62 20.81 9.29
CA LEU A 20 22.22 20.70 10.69
C LEU A 20 21.68 19.30 11.01
N ALA A 21 20.82 18.75 10.16
CA ALA A 21 20.28 17.40 10.34
C ALA A 21 21.40 16.34 10.32
N ASN A 22 22.34 16.43 9.38
CA ASN A 22 23.48 15.54 9.27
C ASN A 22 24.45 15.65 10.46
N ALA A 23 24.51 16.81 11.12
CA ALA A 23 25.27 17.04 12.37
C ALA A 23 24.51 16.58 13.65
N GLY A 24 23.36 15.90 13.50
CA GLY A 24 22.53 15.45 14.62
C GLY A 24 21.69 16.54 15.29
N ARG A 25 21.67 17.77 14.72
CA ARG A 25 20.92 18.94 15.25
C ARG A 25 19.53 19.00 14.60
N ALA A 26 18.74 17.92 14.76
CA ALA A 26 17.47 17.74 14.06
C ALA A 26 16.43 18.80 14.43
N GLU A 27 16.37 19.23 15.68
CA GLU A 27 15.43 20.26 16.13
C GLU A 27 15.71 21.62 15.46
N GLU A 28 16.97 22.01 15.37
CA GLU A 28 17.36 23.28 14.74
C GLU A 28 17.15 23.23 13.22
N ALA A 29 17.43 22.10 12.59
CA ALA A 29 17.10 21.87 11.19
C ALA A 29 15.61 22.04 10.95
N MET A 30 14.76 21.44 11.81
CA MET A 30 13.31 21.50 11.69
C MET A 30 12.77 22.90 11.94
N LEU A 31 13.35 23.67 12.86
CA LEU A 31 12.98 25.07 13.08
C LEU A 31 13.20 25.90 11.80
N LEU A 32 14.37 25.72 11.15
CA LEU A 32 14.68 26.41 9.90
C LEU A 32 13.75 25.98 8.77
N ILE A 33 13.44 24.66 8.66
CA ILE A 33 12.49 24.12 7.67
C ILE A 33 11.10 24.75 7.87
N ARG A 34 10.62 24.88 9.13
CA ARG A 34 9.32 25.50 9.42
C ARG A 34 9.31 26.99 9.02
N GLN A 35 10.38 27.72 9.25
CA GLN A 35 10.49 29.13 8.85
C GLN A 35 10.42 29.28 7.33
N LEU A 36 11.13 28.43 6.58
CA LEU A 36 11.11 28.44 5.11
C LEU A 36 9.75 27.98 4.54
N ALA A 37 9.14 26.98 5.16
CA ALA A 37 7.79 26.52 4.79
C ALA A 37 6.74 27.62 5.01
N ALA A 38 6.84 28.40 6.10
CA ALA A 38 5.97 29.53 6.34
C ALA A 38 6.12 30.66 5.30
N GLN A 39 7.29 30.72 4.61
CA GLN A 39 7.54 31.62 3.48
C GLN A 39 7.08 31.03 2.14
N GLY A 40 6.48 29.83 2.15
CA GLY A 40 6.00 29.14 0.96
C GLY A 40 7.08 28.47 0.11
N GLN A 41 8.28 28.26 0.67
CA GLN A 41 9.38 27.62 -0.07
C GLN A 41 9.02 26.13 -0.36
N PRO A 42 8.98 25.70 -1.65
CA PRO A 42 8.43 24.41 -2.04
C PRO A 42 9.12 23.20 -1.42
N ASP A 43 10.47 23.20 -1.39
CA ASP A 43 11.23 22.09 -0.81
C ASP A 43 11.06 22.00 0.71
N ALA A 44 10.97 23.15 1.39
CA ALA A 44 10.74 23.18 2.83
C ALA A 44 9.35 22.69 3.21
N LEU A 45 8.32 23.06 2.45
CA LEU A 45 6.96 22.54 2.60
C LEU A 45 6.95 21.02 2.42
N PHE A 46 7.65 20.50 1.40
CA PHE A 46 7.73 19.06 1.15
C PHE A 46 8.48 18.32 2.27
N VAL A 47 9.61 18.84 2.74
CA VAL A 47 10.36 18.23 3.84
C VAL A 47 9.57 18.26 5.14
N LEU A 48 8.88 19.37 5.44
CA LEU A 48 7.98 19.49 6.59
C LEU A 48 6.85 18.46 6.50
N ALA A 49 6.22 18.31 5.31
CA ALA A 49 5.16 17.33 5.08
C ALA A 49 5.65 15.89 5.36
N ARG A 50 6.83 15.52 4.87
CA ARG A 50 7.42 14.20 5.11
C ARG A 50 7.69 13.93 6.60
N ASN A 51 8.20 14.92 7.33
CA ASN A 51 8.45 14.77 8.77
C ASN A 51 7.14 14.68 9.56
N LEU A 52 6.12 15.45 9.22
CA LEU A 52 4.78 15.33 9.80
C LEU A 52 4.14 13.95 9.49
N TRP A 53 4.40 13.40 8.30
CA TRP A 53 3.89 12.08 7.92
C TRP A 53 4.53 10.94 8.72
N SER A 54 5.86 10.91 8.77
CA SER A 54 6.62 9.79 9.35
C SER A 54 6.86 9.90 10.85
N GLY A 55 6.74 11.08 11.42
CA GLY A 55 7.26 11.35 12.76
C GLY A 55 8.79 11.49 12.75
N GLY A 56 9.40 11.39 13.89
CA GLY A 56 10.85 11.52 14.08
C GLY A 56 11.21 12.82 14.81
N ALA A 57 11.79 13.79 14.12
CA ALA A 57 12.16 15.08 14.71
C ALA A 57 10.97 15.90 15.21
N ILE A 58 9.77 15.59 14.73
CA ILE A 58 8.50 16.17 15.19
C ILE A 58 7.46 15.05 15.31
N ALA A 59 6.43 15.26 16.12
CA ALA A 59 5.32 14.32 16.24
C ALA A 59 4.63 14.08 14.88
N SER A 60 4.22 12.84 14.64
CA SER A 60 3.45 12.49 13.43
C SER A 60 2.08 13.15 13.47
N ASP A 61 1.73 13.80 12.37
CA ASP A 61 0.42 14.37 12.07
C ASP A 61 0.13 14.24 10.58
N PRO A 62 -0.44 13.10 10.13
CA PRO A 62 -0.72 12.87 8.72
C PRO A 62 -1.69 13.89 8.11
N VAL A 63 -2.63 14.43 8.89
CA VAL A 63 -3.58 15.45 8.41
C VAL A 63 -2.85 16.75 8.09
N ALA A 64 -2.01 17.24 9.01
CA ALA A 64 -1.16 18.39 8.76
C ALA A 64 -0.15 18.12 7.62
N ALA A 65 0.41 16.92 7.55
CA ALA A 65 1.32 16.51 6.46
C ALA A 65 0.64 16.67 5.09
N ARG A 66 -0.60 16.20 4.94
CA ARG A 66 -1.36 16.35 3.70
C ARG A 66 -1.53 17.79 3.28
N VAL A 67 -1.85 18.68 4.22
CA VAL A 67 -1.94 20.12 3.96
C VAL A 67 -0.62 20.67 3.43
N GLN A 68 0.52 20.27 4.02
CA GLN A 68 1.83 20.71 3.57
C GLN A 68 2.20 20.15 2.19
N PHE A 69 1.84 18.89 1.87
CA PHE A 69 1.99 18.33 0.51
C PHE A 69 1.18 19.12 -0.51
N ASP A 70 -0.06 19.50 -0.20
CA ASP A 70 -0.90 20.31 -1.08
C ASP A 70 -0.32 21.72 -1.31
N LEU A 71 0.23 22.35 -0.27
CA LEU A 71 0.91 23.64 -0.39
C LEU A 71 2.18 23.53 -1.23
N ALA A 72 3.01 22.52 -1.01
CA ALA A 72 4.20 22.26 -1.80
C ALA A 72 3.86 22.03 -3.29
N ALA A 73 2.80 21.24 -3.55
CA ALA A 73 2.30 21.00 -4.90
C ALA A 73 1.86 22.29 -5.61
N LYS A 74 1.12 23.15 -4.91
CA LYS A 74 0.70 24.49 -5.41
C LYS A 74 1.88 25.41 -5.64
N ALA A 75 2.93 25.32 -4.82
CA ALA A 75 4.17 26.05 -4.96
C ALA A 75 5.10 25.48 -6.06
N GLY A 76 4.67 24.45 -6.79
CA GLY A 76 5.38 23.90 -7.95
C GLY A 76 6.31 22.72 -7.66
N HIS A 77 6.34 22.17 -6.43
CA HIS A 77 7.17 21.01 -6.10
C HIS A 77 6.64 19.74 -6.79
N GLY A 78 7.38 19.24 -7.81
CA GLY A 78 6.94 18.13 -8.65
C GLY A 78 6.56 16.86 -7.88
N PRO A 79 7.45 16.26 -7.07
CA PRO A 79 7.11 15.10 -6.25
C PRO A 79 5.91 15.31 -5.32
N ALA A 80 5.74 16.51 -4.74
CA ALA A 80 4.57 16.80 -3.91
C ALA A 80 3.26 16.76 -4.70
N ARG A 81 3.26 17.16 -5.98
CA ARG A 81 2.06 17.05 -6.85
C ARG A 81 1.60 15.60 -6.96
N ILE A 82 2.54 14.67 -7.18
CA ILE A 82 2.25 13.24 -7.28
C ILE A 82 1.63 12.73 -5.97
N LEU A 83 2.25 13.03 -4.82
CA LEU A 83 1.77 12.58 -3.51
C LEU A 83 0.42 13.22 -3.14
N SER A 84 0.25 14.52 -3.39
CA SER A 84 -1.01 15.24 -3.19
C SER A 84 -2.14 14.61 -4.02
N THR A 85 -1.89 14.23 -5.27
CA THR A 85 -2.89 13.55 -6.12
C THR A 85 -3.21 12.14 -5.61
N ASN A 86 -2.22 11.38 -5.15
CA ASN A 86 -2.44 10.07 -4.54
C ASN A 86 -3.33 10.17 -3.28
N LEU A 87 -2.99 11.09 -2.38
CA LEU A 87 -3.76 11.33 -1.14
C LEU A 87 -5.17 11.86 -1.44
N LEU A 88 -5.34 12.66 -2.50
CA LEU A 88 -6.66 13.14 -2.93
C LEU A 88 -7.52 12.00 -3.47
N ALA A 89 -6.92 11.08 -4.25
CA ALA A 89 -7.62 9.91 -4.78
C ALA A 89 -8.03 8.93 -3.69
N SER A 90 -7.17 8.70 -2.70
CA SER A 90 -7.40 7.73 -1.64
C SER A 90 -8.26 8.27 -0.49
N GLY A 91 -8.22 9.57 -0.22
CA GLY A 91 -8.86 10.15 0.96
C GLY A 91 -8.09 9.90 2.26
N ILE A 92 -6.87 9.39 2.18
CA ILE A 92 -6.02 9.18 3.37
C ILE A 92 -5.64 10.54 3.96
N ALA A 93 -5.77 10.64 5.26
CA ALA A 93 -5.50 11.85 6.05
C ALA A 93 -6.33 13.08 5.63
N GLY A 94 -7.51 12.89 5.00
CA GLY A 94 -8.41 14.00 4.65
C GLY A 94 -9.49 13.57 3.63
N PRO A 95 -10.29 14.51 3.13
CA PRO A 95 -11.39 14.18 2.24
C PRO A 95 -10.89 13.63 0.90
N ARG A 96 -11.62 12.64 0.37
CA ARG A 96 -11.40 12.09 -0.95
C ARG A 96 -12.07 12.95 -2.03
N ASP A 97 -11.36 13.17 -3.13
CA ASP A 97 -11.90 13.74 -4.34
C ASP A 97 -11.30 13.00 -5.56
N TRP A 98 -11.92 11.86 -5.88
CA TRP A 98 -11.49 11.01 -6.98
C TRP A 98 -11.52 11.72 -8.34
N PRO A 99 -12.62 12.41 -8.74
CA PRO A 99 -12.66 13.12 -10.01
C PRO A 99 -11.54 14.16 -10.17
N ALA A 100 -11.31 14.97 -9.14
CA ALA A 100 -10.25 15.96 -9.14
C ALA A 100 -8.86 15.31 -9.22
N ALA A 101 -8.63 14.20 -8.51
CA ALA A 101 -7.37 13.47 -8.58
C ALA A 101 -7.10 12.94 -9.99
N ILE A 102 -8.09 12.29 -10.64
CA ILE A 102 -7.94 11.77 -12.00
C ILE A 102 -7.69 12.89 -13.01
N ALA A 103 -8.37 14.02 -12.87
CA ALA A 103 -8.16 15.18 -13.74
C ALA A 103 -6.72 15.75 -13.66
N ARG A 104 -6.05 15.67 -12.50
CA ARG A 104 -4.66 16.14 -12.32
C ARG A 104 -3.63 15.26 -13.02
N MET A 105 -3.89 13.95 -13.17
CA MET A 105 -2.89 12.97 -13.61
C MET A 105 -2.30 13.27 -14.99
N ALA A 106 -3.09 13.78 -15.92
CA ALA A 106 -2.60 14.11 -17.28
C ALA A 106 -1.49 15.19 -17.25
N GLY A 107 -1.63 16.19 -16.38
CA GLY A 107 -0.61 17.23 -16.16
C GLY A 107 0.61 16.77 -15.37
N GLU A 108 0.63 15.54 -14.90
CA GLU A 108 1.72 14.96 -14.09
C GLU A 108 2.64 14.02 -14.89
N VAL A 109 2.29 13.71 -16.15
CA VAL A 109 3.06 12.78 -17.01
C VAL A 109 4.51 13.23 -17.22
N ALA A 110 4.75 14.54 -17.27
CA ALA A 110 6.11 15.09 -17.40
C ALA A 110 6.94 14.92 -16.10
N ILE A 111 6.28 14.78 -14.94
CA ILE A 111 6.92 14.60 -13.63
C ILE A 111 7.14 13.11 -13.36
N ASP A 112 6.12 12.29 -13.61
CA ASP A 112 6.18 10.82 -13.49
C ASP A 112 5.58 10.17 -14.75
N PRO A 113 6.41 9.65 -15.68
CA PRO A 113 5.94 8.99 -16.90
C PRO A 113 5.00 7.80 -16.65
N ARG A 114 5.03 7.17 -15.46
CA ARG A 114 4.12 6.08 -15.11
C ARG A 114 2.65 6.52 -15.07
N ARG A 115 2.38 7.83 -14.88
CA ARG A 115 1.02 8.40 -14.95
C ARG A 115 0.32 8.05 -16.27
N LYS A 116 1.06 7.98 -17.39
CA LYS A 116 0.48 7.56 -18.67
C LYS A 116 -0.11 6.15 -18.60
N LEU A 117 0.65 5.19 -18.07
CA LEU A 117 0.18 3.81 -17.89
C LEU A 117 -0.97 3.74 -16.89
N GLN A 118 -0.89 4.47 -15.78
CA GLN A 118 -1.94 4.53 -14.77
C GLN A 118 -3.27 5.01 -15.37
N ILE A 119 -3.24 6.09 -16.14
CA ILE A 119 -4.42 6.63 -16.84
C ILE A 119 -5.04 5.57 -17.77
N GLU A 120 -4.21 4.88 -18.56
CA GLU A 120 -4.69 3.85 -19.49
C GLU A 120 -5.27 2.62 -18.76
N LEU A 121 -4.74 2.26 -17.61
CA LEU A 121 -5.30 1.20 -16.77
C LEU A 121 -6.65 1.60 -16.18
N LEU A 122 -6.72 2.81 -15.61
CA LEU A 122 -7.95 3.34 -15.00
C LEU A 122 -9.11 3.44 -16.01
N LYS A 123 -8.83 3.83 -17.25
CA LYS A 123 -9.83 3.84 -18.34
C LYS A 123 -10.41 2.46 -18.65
N LYS A 124 -9.66 1.37 -18.38
CA LYS A 124 -10.09 -0.01 -18.62
C LYS A 124 -10.75 -0.66 -17.40
N MET A 125 -10.62 -0.05 -16.23
CA MET A 125 -11.32 -0.47 -15.03
C MET A 125 -12.77 0.00 -15.11
N ALA A 126 -13.73 -0.88 -14.84
CA ALA A 126 -15.14 -0.52 -14.70
C ALA A 126 -15.34 0.19 -13.35
N LEU A 127 -15.17 1.52 -13.35
CA LEU A 127 -15.25 2.36 -12.17
C LEU A 127 -16.36 3.40 -12.32
N THR A 128 -17.08 3.63 -11.24
CA THR A 128 -18.01 4.76 -11.11
C THR A 128 -17.28 6.10 -11.16
N ALA A 129 -18.01 7.20 -11.26
CA ALA A 129 -17.44 8.54 -11.18
C ALA A 129 -16.69 8.81 -9.87
N SER A 130 -16.98 8.08 -8.80
CA SER A 130 -16.29 8.16 -7.50
C SER A 130 -15.13 7.17 -7.36
N GLY A 131 -14.80 6.38 -8.40
CA GLY A 131 -13.71 5.41 -8.40
C GLY A 131 -14.03 4.10 -7.68
N ASP A 132 -15.30 3.83 -7.43
CA ASP A 132 -15.76 2.55 -6.91
C ASP A 132 -15.94 1.53 -8.04
N PRO A 133 -15.79 0.22 -7.81
CA PRO A 133 -16.05 -0.77 -8.84
C PRO A 133 -17.54 -0.76 -9.21
N GLU A 134 -17.86 -0.66 -10.51
CA GLU A 134 -19.24 -0.76 -11.01
C GLU A 134 -19.79 -2.18 -10.91
N VAL A 135 -18.91 -3.18 -11.00
CA VAL A 135 -19.28 -4.59 -10.99
C VAL A 135 -18.38 -5.35 -10.03
N CYS A 136 -18.98 -6.05 -9.08
CA CYS A 136 -18.30 -7.04 -8.26
C CYS A 136 -18.46 -8.42 -8.90
N ARG A 137 -17.35 -9.14 -9.07
CA ARG A 137 -17.36 -10.52 -9.56
C ARG A 137 -18.05 -11.44 -8.56
N LYS A 138 -18.78 -12.43 -9.07
CA LYS A 138 -19.40 -13.47 -8.23
C LYS A 138 -18.29 -14.39 -7.69
N PRO A 139 -18.31 -14.72 -6.40
CA PRO A 139 -17.38 -15.67 -5.83
C PRO A 139 -17.75 -17.13 -6.13
N GLU A 140 -16.73 -17.96 -6.10
CA GLU A 140 -16.86 -19.41 -5.96
C GLU A 140 -16.51 -19.76 -4.49
N ARG A 141 -17.43 -20.41 -3.78
CA ARG A 141 -17.15 -20.87 -2.42
C ARG A 141 -16.20 -22.06 -2.46
N LEU A 142 -15.10 -21.97 -1.74
CA LEU A 142 -14.10 -23.03 -1.66
C LEU A 142 -14.29 -23.91 -0.42
N ALA A 143 -14.68 -23.29 0.70
CA ALA A 143 -14.93 -23.97 1.98
C ALA A 143 -15.86 -23.13 2.86
N GLU A 144 -16.52 -23.80 3.81
CA GLU A 144 -17.31 -23.14 4.86
C GLU A 144 -16.45 -22.81 6.10
N ALA A 145 -15.43 -23.63 6.36
CA ALA A 145 -14.47 -23.44 7.45
C ALA A 145 -13.04 -23.70 6.93
N PRO A 146 -12.18 -22.64 6.86
CA PRO A 146 -12.59 -21.26 7.06
C PRO A 146 -13.57 -20.82 5.96
N ASP A 147 -14.37 -19.77 6.19
CA ASP A 147 -15.18 -19.15 5.14
C ASP A 147 -14.23 -18.59 4.08
N ALA A 148 -14.05 -19.36 3.01
CA ALA A 148 -13.08 -19.08 1.95
C ALA A 148 -13.74 -19.00 0.57
N LEU A 149 -13.50 -17.88 -0.12
CA LEU A 149 -14.07 -17.54 -1.40
C LEU A 149 -12.97 -17.31 -2.43
N ARG A 150 -13.18 -17.80 -3.65
CA ARG A 150 -12.37 -17.45 -4.81
C ARG A 150 -13.15 -16.49 -5.71
N TYR A 151 -12.47 -15.47 -6.20
CA TYR A 151 -12.98 -14.57 -7.25
C TYR A 151 -12.13 -14.76 -8.51
N PRO A 152 -12.61 -15.55 -9.50
CA PRO A 152 -11.84 -15.83 -10.71
C PRO A 152 -11.60 -14.56 -11.54
N GLY A 153 -10.35 -14.35 -11.95
CA GLY A 153 -9.95 -13.20 -12.76
C GLY A 153 -10.29 -11.86 -12.12
N PHE A 154 -10.21 -11.76 -10.80
CA PHE A 154 -10.43 -10.52 -10.02
C PHE A 154 -9.57 -9.36 -10.53
N ALA A 155 -8.29 -9.61 -10.81
CA ALA A 155 -7.40 -8.65 -11.45
C ALA A 155 -7.10 -9.08 -12.89
N THR A 156 -7.05 -8.12 -13.80
CA THR A 156 -6.67 -8.33 -15.19
C THR A 156 -5.17 -8.64 -15.31
N ALA A 157 -4.75 -9.20 -16.43
CA ALA A 157 -3.33 -9.45 -16.70
C ALA A 157 -2.48 -8.16 -16.69
N ALA A 158 -3.07 -7.03 -17.12
CA ALA A 158 -2.43 -5.72 -17.11
C ALA A 158 -2.29 -5.14 -15.69
N GLU A 159 -3.30 -5.29 -14.84
CA GLU A 159 -3.23 -4.92 -13.42
C GLU A 159 -2.21 -5.76 -12.66
N CYS A 160 -2.15 -7.07 -12.92
CA CYS A 160 -1.11 -7.92 -12.34
C CYS A 160 0.30 -7.48 -12.77
N ALA A 161 0.50 -7.19 -14.07
CA ALA A 161 1.78 -6.71 -14.57
C ALA A 161 2.16 -5.35 -13.94
N TYR A 162 1.19 -4.46 -13.76
CA TYR A 162 1.38 -3.19 -13.07
C TYR A 162 1.85 -3.35 -11.62
N LEU A 163 1.19 -4.20 -10.84
CA LEU A 163 1.59 -4.48 -9.45
C LEU A 163 2.99 -5.11 -9.38
N LEU A 164 3.35 -5.98 -10.34
CA LEU A 164 4.71 -6.54 -10.44
C LEU A 164 5.75 -5.45 -10.72
N ASP A 165 5.44 -4.50 -11.61
CA ASP A 165 6.31 -3.36 -11.92
C ASP A 165 6.47 -2.42 -10.72
N VAL A 166 5.39 -2.12 -9.98
CA VAL A 166 5.43 -1.35 -8.73
C VAL A 166 6.35 -2.00 -7.69
N GLY A 167 6.31 -3.33 -7.56
CA GLY A 167 7.24 -4.08 -6.70
C GLY A 167 8.68 -3.98 -7.19
N GLY A 168 8.90 -4.22 -8.48
CA GLY A 168 10.18 -4.04 -9.18
C GLY A 168 11.40 -4.47 -8.39
N LYS A 169 12.32 -3.55 -8.12
CA LYS A 169 13.55 -3.74 -7.32
C LYS A 169 13.37 -3.48 -5.82
N ASN A 170 12.15 -3.16 -5.38
CA ASN A 170 11.89 -2.70 -4.02
C ASN A 170 11.72 -3.84 -3.00
N TYR A 171 11.63 -5.09 -3.45
CA TYR A 171 11.51 -6.24 -2.56
C TYR A 171 12.69 -6.35 -1.59
N ARG A 172 12.40 -6.58 -0.31
CA ARG A 172 13.34 -6.83 0.78
C ARG A 172 12.95 -8.13 1.49
N PRO A 173 13.89 -8.81 2.17
CA PRO A 173 13.52 -9.95 3.00
C PRO A 173 12.37 -9.63 3.93
N ALA A 174 11.34 -10.47 3.92
CA ALA A 174 10.15 -10.27 4.73
C ALA A 174 10.50 -10.37 6.22
N GLN A 175 9.87 -9.53 7.02
CA GLN A 175 10.01 -9.51 8.47
C GLN A 175 8.69 -9.94 9.14
N ILE A 176 8.79 -10.50 10.32
CA ILE A 176 7.64 -10.75 11.19
C ILE A 176 7.69 -9.84 12.42
N ASN A 177 6.54 -9.61 13.04
CA ASN A 177 6.48 -8.92 14.33
C ASN A 177 7.25 -9.71 15.38
N ASP A 178 8.12 -9.04 16.16
CA ASP A 178 8.95 -9.66 17.21
C ASP A 178 8.21 -9.81 18.55
N GLY A 179 6.94 -9.38 18.62
CA GLY A 179 6.12 -9.38 19.84
C GLY A 179 6.49 -8.26 20.84
N ARG A 180 7.43 -7.39 20.51
CA ARG A 180 7.91 -6.29 21.37
C ARG A 180 7.71 -4.91 20.73
N GLY A 181 6.90 -4.85 19.66
CA GLY A 181 6.67 -3.63 18.88
C GLY A 181 7.66 -3.38 17.76
N GLY A 182 8.63 -4.29 17.54
CA GLY A 182 9.58 -4.30 16.44
C GLY A 182 9.31 -5.40 15.42
N THR A 183 10.23 -5.53 14.45
CA THR A 183 10.21 -6.60 13.45
C THR A 183 11.54 -7.31 13.39
N ARG A 184 11.52 -8.61 13.02
CA ARG A 184 12.71 -9.41 12.83
C ARG A 184 12.61 -10.32 11.61
N LEU A 185 13.75 -10.72 11.06
CA LEU A 185 13.82 -11.84 10.13
C LEU A 185 13.56 -13.14 10.87
N ASP A 186 12.73 -14.02 10.29
CA ASP A 186 12.39 -15.29 10.91
C ASP A 186 12.28 -16.39 9.83
N PRO A 187 12.88 -17.58 10.06
CA PRO A 187 12.76 -18.72 9.14
C PRO A 187 11.33 -19.21 8.89
N ILE A 188 10.37 -18.81 9.72
CA ILE A 188 8.95 -19.12 9.49
C ILE A 188 8.42 -18.46 8.21
N ARG A 189 8.98 -17.28 7.85
CA ARG A 189 8.65 -16.52 6.65
C ARG A 189 9.94 -16.09 5.97
N ASN A 190 10.37 -16.82 4.95
CA ASN A 190 11.60 -16.54 4.21
C ASN A 190 11.36 -15.95 2.81
N SER A 191 10.18 -15.37 2.58
CA SER A 191 9.83 -14.64 1.35
C SER A 191 10.49 -13.26 1.30
N ASP A 192 10.37 -12.60 0.16
CA ASP A 192 10.62 -11.16 0.05
C ASP A 192 9.29 -10.40 0.01
N GLU A 193 9.30 -9.15 0.49
CA GLU A 193 8.12 -8.29 0.53
C GLU A 193 8.41 -6.86 0.11
N PHE A 194 7.39 -6.17 -0.37
CA PHE A 194 7.34 -4.73 -0.56
C PHE A 194 5.95 -4.21 -0.20
N THR A 195 5.84 -3.39 0.82
CA THR A 195 4.58 -2.76 1.22
C THR A 195 4.42 -1.44 0.49
N ILE A 196 3.33 -1.28 -0.26
CA ILE A 196 2.96 -0.03 -0.91
C ILE A 196 2.43 0.91 0.18
N GLN A 197 3.33 1.70 0.77
CA GLN A 197 3.00 2.66 1.82
C GLN A 197 1.93 3.65 1.35
N TRP A 198 1.15 4.20 2.27
CA TRP A 198 0.03 5.11 1.98
C TRP A 198 0.36 6.26 1.01
N LEU A 199 1.54 6.87 1.14
CA LEU A 199 1.99 7.92 0.21
C LEU A 199 2.26 7.41 -1.21
N LEU A 200 2.55 6.11 -1.36
CA LEU A 200 2.85 5.46 -2.65
C LEU A 200 1.61 4.80 -3.26
N GLU A 201 0.49 4.78 -2.54
CA GLU A 201 -0.78 4.25 -3.02
C GLU A 201 -1.34 5.18 -4.11
N ASP A 202 -0.95 4.91 -5.35
CA ASP A 202 -1.45 5.66 -6.51
C ASP A 202 -2.90 5.29 -6.85
N PRO A 203 -3.57 6.05 -7.75
CA PRO A 203 -4.98 5.81 -8.06
C PRO A 203 -5.29 4.41 -8.60
N VAL A 204 -4.36 3.72 -9.29
CA VAL A 204 -4.58 2.34 -9.76
C VAL A 204 -4.58 1.36 -8.59
N VAL A 205 -3.59 1.48 -7.70
CA VAL A 205 -3.52 0.66 -6.49
C VAL A 205 -4.74 0.91 -5.61
N HIS A 206 -5.14 2.18 -5.46
CA HIS A 206 -6.33 2.55 -4.68
C HIS A 206 -7.62 1.94 -5.27
N ALA A 207 -7.81 1.98 -6.60
CA ALA A 207 -8.95 1.35 -7.27
C ALA A 207 -8.99 -0.17 -7.03
N ILE A 208 -7.83 -0.84 -7.04
CA ILE A 208 -7.72 -2.26 -6.68
C ILE A 208 -8.10 -2.48 -5.21
N ASN A 209 -7.62 -1.65 -4.29
CA ASN A 209 -7.94 -1.71 -2.87
C ASN A 209 -9.44 -1.52 -2.60
N ARG A 210 -10.10 -0.62 -3.31
CA ARG A 210 -11.55 -0.42 -3.23
C ARG A 210 -12.32 -1.62 -3.77
N ARG A 211 -11.82 -2.27 -4.84
CA ARG A 211 -12.40 -3.50 -5.38
C ARG A 211 -12.27 -4.66 -4.38
N ILE A 212 -11.15 -4.76 -3.66
CA ILE A 212 -10.99 -5.71 -2.54
C ILE A 212 -12.02 -5.43 -1.46
N ALA A 213 -12.15 -4.17 -1.03
CA ALA A 213 -13.10 -3.78 0.00
C ALA A 213 -14.55 -4.10 -0.39
N ALA A 214 -14.93 -3.86 -1.64
CA ALA A 214 -16.27 -4.16 -2.14
C ALA A 214 -16.62 -5.66 -2.10
N VAL A 215 -15.69 -6.55 -2.51
CA VAL A 215 -15.90 -8.00 -2.42
C VAL A 215 -15.78 -8.54 -0.99
N ALA A 216 -15.04 -7.85 -0.14
CA ALA A 216 -14.92 -8.15 1.29
C ALA A 216 -16.12 -7.62 2.11
N GLN A 217 -17.03 -6.87 1.48
CA GLN A 217 -18.14 -6.17 2.16
C GLN A 217 -17.65 -5.30 3.33
N SER A 218 -16.58 -4.54 3.09
CA SER A 218 -15.88 -3.70 4.07
C SER A 218 -15.59 -2.33 3.46
N ASP A 219 -15.22 -1.37 4.30
CA ASP A 219 -14.70 -0.09 3.83
C ASP A 219 -13.22 -0.21 3.40
N ALA A 220 -12.83 0.54 2.38
CA ALA A 220 -11.44 0.57 1.93
C ALA A 220 -10.47 1.03 3.03
N ASP A 221 -10.95 1.88 3.92
CA ASP A 221 -10.20 2.43 5.06
C ASP A 221 -9.94 1.40 6.17
N CYS A 222 -10.64 0.26 6.16
CA CYS A 222 -10.38 -0.87 7.06
C CYS A 222 -9.19 -1.74 6.58
N GLY A 223 -8.73 -1.59 5.35
CA GLY A 223 -7.63 -2.39 4.81
C GLY A 223 -6.26 -1.85 5.19
N GLU A 224 -5.32 -2.74 5.51
CA GLU A 224 -3.90 -2.39 5.64
C GLU A 224 -3.31 -2.00 4.28
N ALA A 225 -2.13 -1.41 4.28
CA ALA A 225 -1.40 -1.11 3.05
C ALA A 225 -1.15 -2.40 2.23
N LEU A 226 -1.36 -2.32 0.92
CA LEU A 226 -1.21 -3.50 0.05
C LEU A 226 0.24 -3.97 0.05
N GLN A 227 0.47 -5.24 0.38
CA GLN A 227 1.78 -5.86 0.47
C GLN A 227 2.02 -6.78 -0.72
N LEU A 228 3.07 -6.53 -1.48
CA LEU A 228 3.53 -7.40 -2.56
C LEU A 228 4.52 -8.41 -2.01
N LEU A 229 4.29 -9.69 -2.26
CA LEU A 229 5.11 -10.79 -1.78
C LEU A 229 5.71 -11.54 -2.95
N ARG A 230 6.98 -11.92 -2.81
CA ARG A 230 7.73 -12.72 -3.78
C ARG A 230 8.31 -13.96 -3.09
N TYR A 231 8.05 -15.12 -3.68
CA TYR A 231 8.60 -16.40 -3.23
C TYR A 231 9.42 -17.03 -4.34
N ARG A 232 10.71 -17.20 -4.13
CA ARG A 232 11.64 -17.93 -5.01
C ARG A 232 11.64 -19.43 -4.67
N PRO A 233 12.27 -20.31 -5.49
CA PRO A 233 12.43 -21.72 -5.16
C PRO A 233 12.99 -21.91 -3.74
N GLY A 234 12.37 -22.80 -2.98
CA GLY A 234 12.68 -23.07 -1.57
C GLY A 234 12.05 -22.11 -0.56
N GLN A 235 11.52 -20.96 -1.00
CA GLN A 235 10.86 -20.02 -0.11
C GLN A 235 9.42 -20.43 0.20
N GLN A 236 8.98 -20.13 1.41
CA GLN A 236 7.68 -20.50 1.97
C GLN A 236 7.24 -19.53 3.07
N TYR A 237 6.01 -19.65 3.48
CA TYR A 237 5.53 -19.12 4.75
C TYR A 237 4.90 -20.26 5.53
N ARG A 238 5.52 -20.67 6.64
CA ARG A 238 5.07 -21.81 7.46
C ARG A 238 3.68 -21.54 8.06
N SER A 239 3.12 -22.54 8.72
CA SER A 239 1.81 -22.45 9.35
C SER A 239 1.73 -21.28 10.31
N HIS A 240 0.68 -20.46 10.13
CA HIS A 240 0.41 -19.26 10.92
C HIS A 240 -1.06 -18.88 10.83
N PHE A 241 -1.45 -17.98 11.72
CA PHE A 241 -2.70 -17.23 11.65
C PHE A 241 -2.40 -15.79 11.25
N ASP A 242 -3.26 -15.19 10.43
CA ASP A 242 -3.23 -13.73 10.20
C ASP A 242 -3.87 -12.96 11.36
N PHE A 243 -4.72 -13.63 12.14
CA PHE A 243 -5.20 -13.14 13.42
C PHE A 243 -4.02 -12.90 14.37
N ASN A 244 -3.98 -11.75 15.03
CA ASN A 244 -2.94 -11.45 16.00
C ASN A 244 -3.57 -11.01 17.34
N PRO A 245 -3.47 -11.83 18.41
CA PRO A 245 -4.12 -11.56 19.69
C PRO A 245 -3.64 -10.28 20.39
N GLN A 246 -2.53 -9.68 19.93
CA GLN A 246 -2.00 -8.43 20.48
C GLN A 246 -2.63 -7.18 19.84
N LEU A 247 -3.49 -7.35 18.83
CA LEU A 247 -4.11 -6.24 18.11
C LEU A 247 -5.50 -5.93 18.67
N ASP A 248 -5.72 -4.70 19.10
CA ASP A 248 -7.04 -4.20 19.49
C ASP A 248 -7.99 -4.08 18.28
N ASN A 249 -7.48 -3.63 17.13
CA ASN A 249 -8.21 -3.62 15.86
C ASN A 249 -7.82 -4.85 15.05
N GLN A 250 -8.63 -5.91 15.09
CA GLN A 250 -8.25 -7.23 14.61
C GLN A 250 -8.30 -7.35 13.07
N ARG A 251 -7.47 -8.23 12.50
CA ARG A 251 -7.52 -8.67 11.10
C ARG A 251 -8.63 -9.70 10.93
N VAL A 252 -9.77 -9.29 10.40
CA VAL A 252 -10.95 -10.16 10.25
C VAL A 252 -10.99 -10.91 8.93
N LEU A 253 -10.37 -10.37 7.87
CA LEU A 253 -10.29 -10.99 6.55
C LEU A 253 -8.89 -10.85 5.97
N THR A 254 -8.52 -11.83 5.14
CA THR A 254 -7.30 -11.78 4.31
C THR A 254 -7.67 -11.92 2.85
N ALA A 255 -7.14 -11.02 2.02
CA ALA A 255 -7.29 -10.99 0.58
C ALA A 255 -5.93 -11.24 -0.11
N LEU A 256 -5.83 -12.28 -0.93
CA LEU A 256 -4.62 -12.65 -1.66
C LEU A 256 -4.90 -12.62 -3.17
N ILE A 257 -4.33 -11.65 -3.90
CA ILE A 257 -4.37 -11.61 -5.36
C ILE A 257 -3.14 -12.33 -5.90
N TYR A 258 -3.32 -13.34 -6.76
CA TYR A 258 -2.21 -14.07 -7.38
C TYR A 258 -1.79 -13.36 -8.66
N LEU A 259 -0.57 -12.81 -8.68
CA LEU A 259 -0.10 -11.96 -9.77
C LEU A 259 0.48 -12.73 -10.95
N ASN A 260 0.81 -14.02 -10.75
CA ASN A 260 1.29 -14.95 -11.79
C ASN A 260 0.88 -16.39 -11.47
N HIS A 261 1.18 -17.33 -12.38
CA HIS A 261 0.88 -18.76 -12.20
C HIS A 261 1.94 -19.67 -12.83
N ASP A 262 3.05 -19.12 -13.31
CA ASP A 262 4.17 -19.78 -13.96
C ASP A 262 5.21 -20.30 -12.94
N TYR A 263 4.73 -20.96 -11.89
CA TYR A 263 5.53 -21.59 -10.85
C TYR A 263 4.95 -22.97 -10.46
N LYS A 264 5.77 -23.82 -9.83
CA LYS A 264 5.36 -25.12 -9.27
C LYS A 264 5.47 -25.08 -7.74
N GLY A 265 4.58 -25.79 -7.05
CA GLY A 265 4.41 -25.68 -5.60
C GLY A 265 3.76 -24.36 -5.22
N GLY A 266 4.00 -23.85 -4.02
CA GLY A 266 3.57 -22.54 -3.57
C GLY A 266 2.06 -22.41 -3.36
N GLU A 267 1.32 -23.52 -3.20
CA GLU A 267 -0.10 -23.49 -2.88
C GLU A 267 -0.33 -22.80 -1.53
N THR A 268 -1.49 -22.14 -1.37
CA THR A 268 -2.00 -21.75 -0.05
C THR A 268 -2.76 -22.94 0.52
N ASN A 269 -2.26 -23.49 1.63
CA ASN A 269 -2.81 -24.68 2.26
C ASN A 269 -3.35 -24.33 3.64
N PHE A 270 -4.62 -24.67 3.90
CA PHE A 270 -5.27 -24.52 5.20
C PHE A 270 -5.06 -25.82 6.00
N VAL A 271 -4.23 -25.76 7.04
CA VAL A 271 -3.66 -26.95 7.70
C VAL A 271 -4.65 -27.77 8.50
N LYS A 272 -5.76 -27.17 8.94
CA LYS A 272 -6.84 -27.84 9.68
C LYS A 272 -7.93 -28.42 8.78
N THR A 273 -7.79 -28.23 7.45
CA THR A 273 -8.78 -28.66 6.46
C THR A 273 -8.10 -29.37 5.31
N THR A 274 -8.86 -29.84 4.33
CA THR A 274 -8.31 -30.41 3.08
C THR A 274 -8.08 -29.35 2.00
N LEU A 275 -8.37 -28.07 2.30
CA LEU A 275 -8.31 -27.01 1.30
C LEU A 275 -6.85 -26.66 0.96
N LYS A 276 -6.45 -26.97 -0.26
CA LYS A 276 -5.24 -26.48 -0.92
C LYS A 276 -5.63 -25.65 -2.13
N PHE A 277 -5.28 -24.38 -2.09
CA PHE A 277 -5.63 -23.47 -3.16
C PHE A 277 -4.45 -23.15 -4.05
N LYS A 278 -4.57 -23.48 -5.35
CA LYS A 278 -3.67 -23.08 -6.41
C LYS A 278 -4.43 -22.19 -7.39
N ALA A 279 -4.06 -20.94 -7.42
CA ALA A 279 -4.76 -19.92 -8.20
C ALA A 279 -4.26 -19.85 -9.66
N ARG A 280 -5.10 -19.27 -10.52
CA ARG A 280 -4.69 -18.70 -11.80
C ARG A 280 -4.26 -17.25 -11.61
N LYS A 281 -3.49 -16.73 -12.57
CA LYS A 281 -3.14 -15.31 -12.60
C LYS A 281 -4.39 -14.43 -12.57
N GLY A 282 -4.42 -13.47 -11.65
CA GLY A 282 -5.51 -12.54 -11.45
C GLY A 282 -6.63 -13.05 -10.53
N ASP A 283 -6.58 -14.29 -10.05
CA ASP A 283 -7.54 -14.76 -9.04
C ASP A 283 -7.29 -14.08 -7.69
N LEU A 284 -8.38 -13.85 -6.96
CA LEU A 284 -8.34 -13.43 -5.55
C LEU A 284 -8.85 -14.60 -4.69
N LEU A 285 -8.10 -14.93 -3.66
CA LEU A 285 -8.56 -15.72 -2.51
C LEU A 285 -8.90 -14.75 -1.37
N LEU A 286 -10.13 -14.80 -0.89
CA LEU A 286 -10.60 -14.06 0.27
C LEU A 286 -11.04 -15.08 1.33
N PHE A 287 -10.51 -14.95 2.55
CA PHE A 287 -10.91 -15.84 3.64
C PHE A 287 -11.01 -15.10 4.97
N ARG A 288 -11.88 -15.62 5.84
CA ARG A 288 -12.14 -15.08 7.17
C ARG A 288 -11.13 -15.62 8.17
N ASN A 289 -10.62 -14.74 9.04
CA ASN A 289 -9.67 -15.06 10.10
C ASN A 289 -10.35 -15.27 11.45
N THR A 290 -11.61 -14.82 11.58
CA THR A 290 -12.35 -14.82 12.84
C THR A 290 -13.69 -15.54 12.71
N LEU A 291 -14.13 -16.13 13.81
CA LEU A 291 -15.50 -16.59 14.00
C LEU A 291 -16.48 -15.40 14.16
N PRO A 292 -17.81 -15.61 14.10
CA PRO A 292 -18.79 -14.54 14.28
C PRO A 292 -18.71 -13.81 15.62
N ASP A 293 -18.20 -14.46 16.65
CA ASP A 293 -17.99 -13.89 18.00
C ASP A 293 -16.68 -13.08 18.12
N GLY A 294 -15.90 -12.98 17.04
CA GLY A 294 -14.62 -12.27 17.00
C GLY A 294 -13.41 -13.11 17.42
N ALA A 295 -13.60 -14.33 17.91
CA ALA A 295 -12.50 -15.23 18.23
C ALA A 295 -11.76 -15.68 16.96
N VAL A 296 -10.51 -16.13 17.11
CA VAL A 296 -9.77 -16.70 15.99
C VAL A 296 -10.51 -17.93 15.42
N ASP A 297 -10.67 -18.01 14.11
CA ASP A 297 -11.14 -19.24 13.46
C ASP A 297 -9.98 -20.24 13.38
N PRO A 298 -10.02 -21.39 14.09
CA PRO A 298 -8.96 -22.39 14.02
C PRO A 298 -8.74 -22.93 12.59
N ALA A 299 -9.78 -22.96 11.75
CA ALA A 299 -9.69 -23.42 10.37
C ALA A 299 -8.93 -22.44 9.47
N SER A 300 -8.75 -21.18 9.90
CA SER A 300 -7.99 -20.16 9.17
C SER A 300 -6.47 -20.33 9.27
N GLU A 301 -5.98 -21.28 10.08
CA GLU A 301 -4.55 -21.62 10.12
C GLU A 301 -4.09 -22.09 8.74
N HIS A 302 -3.13 -21.36 8.15
CA HIS A 302 -2.70 -21.63 6.79
C HIS A 302 -1.20 -21.48 6.61
N CYS A 303 -0.70 -21.99 5.47
CA CYS A 303 0.68 -21.82 5.07
C CYS A 303 0.79 -21.55 3.56
N GLY A 304 1.83 -20.82 3.16
CA GLY A 304 2.29 -20.80 1.78
C GLY A 304 3.29 -21.93 1.59
N MET A 305 2.88 -22.99 0.88
CA MET A 305 3.75 -24.14 0.59
C MET A 305 5.05 -23.71 -0.09
N PRO A 306 6.14 -24.48 0.03
CA PRO A 306 7.39 -24.19 -0.67
C PRO A 306 7.19 -24.07 -2.18
N VAL A 307 7.76 -23.01 -2.77
CA VAL A 307 7.87 -22.93 -4.24
C VAL A 307 8.95 -23.92 -4.69
N VAL A 308 8.60 -24.80 -5.61
CA VAL A 308 9.51 -25.83 -6.16
C VAL A 308 10.33 -25.27 -7.32
N SER A 309 9.68 -24.55 -8.23
CA SER A 309 10.36 -23.91 -9.37
C SER A 309 9.57 -22.70 -9.85
N GLY A 310 10.24 -21.79 -10.57
CA GLY A 310 9.68 -20.47 -10.92
C GLY A 310 9.69 -19.52 -9.74
N THR A 311 8.97 -18.42 -9.85
CA THR A 311 8.82 -17.43 -8.76
C THR A 311 7.34 -17.10 -8.60
N LYS A 312 6.82 -17.26 -7.41
CA LYS A 312 5.43 -16.90 -7.07
C LYS A 312 5.37 -15.44 -6.63
N TYR A 313 4.39 -14.69 -7.15
CA TYR A 313 4.08 -13.34 -6.74
C TYR A 313 2.61 -13.22 -6.32
N ILE A 314 2.36 -12.61 -5.17
CA ILE A 314 1.01 -12.30 -4.69
C ILE A 314 0.97 -10.86 -4.16
N ALA A 315 -0.22 -10.25 -4.21
CA ALA A 315 -0.53 -9.04 -3.46
C ALA A 315 -1.47 -9.43 -2.31
N SER A 316 -1.06 -9.12 -1.08
CA SER A 316 -1.78 -9.44 0.15
C SER A 316 -2.34 -8.17 0.77
N ARG A 317 -3.60 -8.22 1.20
CA ARG A 317 -4.19 -7.16 1.99
C ARG A 317 -4.97 -7.76 3.15
N TRP A 318 -4.64 -7.35 4.37
CA TRP A 318 -5.44 -7.65 5.54
C TRP A 318 -6.53 -6.59 5.72
N ILE A 319 -7.73 -7.04 6.05
CA ILE A 319 -8.87 -6.17 6.35
C ILE A 319 -9.11 -6.22 7.85
N ARG A 320 -9.10 -5.05 8.46
CA ARG A 320 -9.34 -4.85 9.89
C ARG A 320 -10.83 -4.76 10.19
N GLU A 321 -11.16 -4.99 11.44
CA GLU A 321 -12.52 -4.83 11.95
C GLU A 321 -13.02 -3.38 11.85
N ARG A 322 -12.13 -2.43 12.11
CA ARG A 322 -12.40 -0.99 12.13
C ARG A 322 -11.41 -0.24 11.24
N ARG A 323 -11.69 1.03 10.97
CA ARG A 323 -10.80 1.93 10.23
C ARG A 323 -9.35 1.80 10.72
N PHE A 324 -8.41 1.70 9.78
CA PHE A 324 -6.99 1.47 10.03
C PHE A 324 -6.09 2.54 9.39
N VAL A 325 -6.54 3.21 8.31
CA VAL A 325 -5.77 4.27 7.66
C VAL A 325 -5.62 5.50 8.56
N PRO A 326 -4.50 6.26 8.43
CA PRO A 326 -4.27 7.48 9.18
C PRO A 326 -5.37 8.53 9.01
#